data_029943bfc44e13c33b1b1994c587e129
#
_entry.id   029943bfc44e13c33b1b1994c587e129
#
_cell.length_a   1.000
_cell.length_b   1.000
_cell.length_c   1.000
_cell.angle_alpha   90.00
_cell.angle_beta   90.00
_cell.angle_gamma   90.00
#
_symmetry.space_group_name_H-M   'P 1'
#
loop_
_entity.id
_entity.type
_entity.pdbx_description
1 polymer ?
#
loop_
_entity_poly.entity_id
_entity_poly.type
_entity_poly.pdbx_seq_one_letter_code
_entity_poly.pdbx_strand_id
1 'polypeptide(L)'
;PISFSPEHFARIEQKDTMKRKQFVKGMEQIAQEGAIQIFREVGGGMEEVVVGVVGVLQLEVLEYRLNTEYNVEIRMQQLPFEQLRWIQNDPDTYVLRDLDLTSDTKAVEDMKGSRLLLFTSDWAIRWAETHNETLKLSEFGNI
;
A
#
# COMPACT_ATOMS: atom_id res chain seq x y z
N PRO A 1 17.87 0.29 2.03
CA PRO A 1 17.37 -0.96 1.44
C PRO A 1 16.59 -0.70 0.16
N ILE A 2 16.80 -1.55 -0.79
CA ILE A 2 16.12 -1.45 -2.07
C ILE A 2 14.72 -2.06 -1.91
N SER A 3 13.70 -1.25 -2.18
CA SER A 3 12.34 -1.75 -2.16
C SER A 3 12.03 -2.48 -3.47
N PHE A 4 11.41 -3.63 -3.35
CA PHE A 4 10.90 -4.34 -4.52
C PHE A 4 9.62 -3.67 -5.01
N SER A 5 9.24 -3.95 -6.25
CA SER A 5 7.96 -3.50 -6.80
C SER A 5 6.93 -4.60 -6.57
N PRO A 6 5.90 -4.37 -5.74
CA PRO A 6 4.88 -5.39 -5.50
C PRO A 6 4.07 -5.70 -6.74
N GLU A 7 3.64 -6.95 -6.85
CA GLU A 7 2.82 -7.42 -7.95
C GLU A 7 1.43 -7.85 -7.49
N HIS A 8 1.26 -8.07 -6.19
CA HIS A 8 -0.02 -8.47 -5.60
C HIS A 8 -0.32 -7.60 -4.39
N PHE A 9 -1.58 -7.28 -4.20
CA PHE A 9 -2.01 -6.39 -3.12
C PHE A 9 -3.19 -7.00 -2.39
N ALA A 10 -3.24 -6.79 -1.07
CA ALA A 10 -4.35 -7.27 -0.25
C ALA A 10 -4.68 -6.25 0.83
N ARG A 11 -5.97 -6.13 1.12
CA ARG A 11 -6.44 -5.36 2.26
C ARG A 11 -6.40 -6.25 3.49
N ILE A 12 -5.83 -5.74 4.57
CA ILE A 12 -5.69 -6.47 5.82
C ILE A 12 -6.39 -5.71 6.92
N GLU A 13 -7.30 -6.40 7.65
CA GLU A 13 -7.98 -5.85 8.82
C GLU A 13 -7.84 -6.81 9.99
N GLN A 14 -7.77 -6.28 11.19
CA GLN A 14 -7.81 -7.08 12.41
C GLN A 14 -9.24 -7.55 12.67
N LYS A 15 -9.38 -8.78 13.15
CA LYS A 15 -10.69 -9.26 13.63
C LYS A 15 -11.00 -8.72 15.02
N ASP A 16 -9.98 -8.51 15.84
CA ASP A 16 -10.11 -8.02 17.21
C ASP A 16 -9.34 -6.71 17.38
N THR A 17 -10.05 -5.60 17.51
CA THR A 17 -9.45 -4.28 17.64
C THR A 17 -8.67 -4.11 18.93
N MET A 18 -8.90 -4.94 19.93
CA MET A 18 -8.14 -4.90 21.18
C MET A 18 -6.70 -5.36 21.02
N LYS A 19 -6.40 -5.99 19.89
CA LYS A 19 -5.06 -6.48 19.59
C LYS A 19 -4.28 -5.54 18.67
N ARG A 20 -4.62 -4.26 18.68
CA ARG A 20 -3.99 -3.25 17.84
C ARG A 20 -2.48 -3.20 18.01
N LYS A 21 -1.99 -3.24 19.24
CA LYS A 21 -0.55 -3.18 19.49
C LYS A 21 0.18 -4.36 18.88
N GLN A 22 -0.35 -5.56 19.06
CA GLN A 22 0.25 -6.77 18.50
C GLN A 22 0.23 -6.72 16.98
N PHE A 23 -0.87 -6.25 16.41
CA PHE A 23 -1.01 -6.13 14.96
C PHE A 23 0.04 -5.18 14.38
N VAL A 24 0.13 -3.98 14.93
CA VAL A 24 1.07 -2.96 14.44
C VAL A 24 2.50 -3.47 14.59
N LYS A 25 2.83 -4.03 15.74
CA LYS A 25 4.17 -4.58 15.99
C LYS A 25 4.53 -5.68 15.02
N GLY A 26 3.60 -6.62 14.79
CA GLY A 26 3.83 -7.72 13.87
C GLY A 26 4.00 -7.25 12.43
N MET A 27 3.13 -6.34 11.99
CA MET A 27 3.20 -5.80 10.63
C MET A 27 4.53 -5.07 10.40
N GLU A 28 4.92 -4.21 11.33
CA GLU A 28 6.18 -3.48 11.20
C GLU A 28 7.39 -4.40 11.18
N GLN A 29 7.39 -5.40 12.06
CA GLN A 29 8.49 -6.37 12.14
C GLN A 29 8.63 -7.16 10.84
N ILE A 30 7.53 -7.66 10.31
CA ILE A 30 7.54 -8.44 9.07
C ILE A 30 7.93 -7.56 7.88
N ALA A 31 7.47 -6.31 7.87
CA ALA A 31 7.86 -5.37 6.84
C ALA A 31 9.35 -5.07 6.85
N GLN A 32 9.96 -4.97 8.04
CA GLN A 32 11.39 -4.74 8.17
C GLN A 32 12.22 -5.89 7.60
N GLU A 33 11.67 -7.09 7.59
CA GLU A 33 12.34 -8.26 6.99
C GLU A 33 12.33 -8.21 5.47
N GLY A 34 11.58 -7.28 4.87
CA GLY A 34 11.60 -7.07 3.43
C GLY A 34 10.62 -7.91 2.63
N ALA A 35 9.80 -8.72 3.29
CA ALA A 35 8.87 -9.61 2.60
C ALA A 35 7.59 -8.91 2.13
N ILE A 36 7.20 -7.83 2.80
CA ILE A 36 5.98 -7.09 2.49
C ILE A 36 6.26 -5.59 2.51
N GLN A 37 5.40 -4.84 1.82
CA GLN A 37 5.33 -3.39 1.93
C GLN A 37 3.95 -3.02 2.44
N ILE A 38 3.89 -2.05 3.34
CA ILE A 38 2.66 -1.62 3.98
C ILE A 38 2.27 -0.25 3.46
N PHE A 39 1.01 -0.14 3.03
CA PHE A 39 0.41 1.12 2.59
C PHE A 39 -0.85 1.36 3.37
N ARG A 40 -1.19 2.61 3.57
CA ARG A 40 -2.43 2.98 4.24
C ARG A 40 -3.08 4.12 3.49
N GLU A 41 -4.36 4.30 3.71
CA GLU A 41 -5.09 5.42 3.13
C GLU A 41 -4.44 6.73 3.59
N VAL A 42 -4.34 7.71 2.70
CA VAL A 42 -3.71 8.99 3.03
C VAL A 42 -4.45 9.61 4.22
N GLY A 43 -3.70 9.89 5.28
CA GLY A 43 -4.27 10.41 6.52
C GLY A 43 -4.93 9.36 7.39
N GLY A 44 -4.91 8.09 6.99
CA GLY A 44 -5.51 7.01 7.77
C GLY A 44 -4.56 6.41 8.79
N GLY A 45 -5.10 5.54 9.63
CA GLY A 45 -4.35 4.80 10.63
C GLY A 45 -4.10 3.36 10.21
N MET A 46 -3.83 2.51 11.21
CA MET A 46 -3.52 1.10 10.98
C MET A 46 -4.74 0.18 11.17
N GLU A 47 -5.95 0.74 11.22
CA GLU A 47 -7.18 -0.04 11.33
C GLU A 47 -7.37 -0.95 10.14
N GLU A 48 -7.00 -0.43 8.98
CA GLU A 48 -7.09 -1.12 7.72
C GLU A 48 -5.89 -0.72 6.89
N VAL A 49 -5.12 -1.69 6.43
CA VAL A 49 -3.93 -1.42 5.64
C VAL A 49 -3.98 -2.22 4.34
N VAL A 50 -3.20 -1.76 3.37
CA VAL A 50 -2.97 -2.50 2.13
C VAL A 50 -1.53 -3.01 2.18
N VAL A 51 -1.36 -4.28 1.85
CA VAL A 51 -0.04 -4.91 1.81
C VAL A 51 0.29 -5.24 0.36
N GLY A 52 1.50 -4.89 -0.06
CA GLY A 52 2.03 -5.25 -1.36
C GLY A 52 3.10 -6.32 -1.21
N VAL A 53 3.05 -7.34 -2.06
CA VAL A 53 3.98 -8.47 -2.06
C VAL A 53 4.37 -8.84 -3.48
N VAL A 54 5.51 -9.51 -3.63
CA VAL A 54 5.94 -10.00 -4.94
C VAL A 54 5.19 -11.28 -5.32
N GLY A 55 5.05 -12.21 -4.38
CA GLY A 55 4.36 -13.46 -4.61
C GLY A 55 3.20 -13.66 -3.64
N VAL A 56 2.13 -14.27 -4.12
CA VAL A 56 0.89 -14.44 -3.36
C VAL A 56 1.08 -15.32 -2.12
N LEU A 57 2.06 -16.21 -2.15
CA LEU A 57 2.39 -17.05 -0.98
C LEU A 57 2.80 -16.22 0.22
N GLN A 58 3.40 -15.06 0.00
CA GLN A 58 3.80 -14.17 1.09
C GLN A 58 2.61 -13.66 1.89
N LEU A 59 1.43 -13.60 1.29
CA LEU A 59 0.20 -13.23 2.01
C LEU A 59 -0.21 -14.33 3.00
N GLU A 60 -0.06 -15.59 2.60
CA GLU A 60 -0.35 -16.71 3.50
C GLU A 60 0.64 -16.76 4.66
N VAL A 61 1.90 -16.51 4.37
CA VAL A 61 2.95 -16.44 5.40
C VAL A 61 2.66 -15.31 6.37
N LEU A 62 2.25 -14.16 5.87
CA LEU A 62 1.90 -13.02 6.72
C LEU A 62 0.78 -13.40 7.70
N GLU A 63 -0.29 -13.98 7.20
CA GLU A 63 -1.43 -14.38 8.04
C GLU A 63 -1.01 -15.40 9.10
N TYR A 64 -0.24 -16.38 8.69
CA TYR A 64 0.26 -17.43 9.60
C TYR A 64 1.12 -16.82 10.71
N ARG A 65 2.04 -15.94 10.35
CA ARG A 65 2.96 -15.34 11.32
C ARG A 65 2.25 -14.39 12.28
N LEU A 66 1.31 -13.61 11.80
CA LEU A 66 0.52 -12.73 12.67
C LEU A 66 -0.24 -13.56 13.69
N ASN A 67 -0.80 -14.68 13.27
CA ASN A 67 -1.53 -15.58 14.17
C ASN A 67 -0.60 -16.27 15.17
N THR A 68 0.48 -16.88 14.70
CA THR A 68 1.32 -17.73 15.55
C THR A 68 2.32 -16.96 16.40
N GLU A 69 2.87 -15.87 15.87
CA GLU A 69 3.91 -15.11 16.57
C GLU A 69 3.36 -13.93 17.36
N TYR A 70 2.24 -13.35 16.93
CA TYR A 70 1.69 -12.14 17.53
C TYR A 70 0.29 -12.31 18.08
N ASN A 71 -0.28 -13.51 17.93
CA ASN A 71 -1.62 -13.84 18.42
C ASN A 71 -2.69 -12.90 17.86
N VAL A 72 -2.58 -12.59 16.57
CA VAL A 72 -3.50 -11.69 15.86
C VAL A 72 -4.17 -12.43 14.72
N GLU A 73 -5.51 -12.40 14.70
CA GLU A 73 -6.30 -12.92 13.57
C GLU A 73 -6.69 -11.76 12.66
N ILE A 74 -6.61 -11.98 11.37
CA ILE A 74 -6.89 -10.95 10.37
C ILE A 74 -7.92 -11.43 9.35
N ARG A 75 -8.57 -10.45 8.70
CA ARG A 75 -9.32 -10.67 7.46
C ARG A 75 -8.46 -10.17 6.33
N MET A 76 -8.42 -10.93 5.25
CA MET A 76 -7.60 -10.58 4.10
C MET A 76 -8.45 -10.61 2.84
N GLN A 77 -8.37 -9.56 2.05
CA GLN A 77 -9.06 -9.46 0.77
C GLN A 77 -8.05 -9.07 -0.30
N GLN A 78 -7.88 -9.91 -1.32
CA GLN A 78 -7.04 -9.55 -2.46
C GLN A 78 -7.68 -8.41 -3.23
N LEU A 79 -6.82 -7.48 -3.68
CA LEU A 79 -7.23 -6.29 -4.42
C LEU A 79 -6.76 -6.41 -5.88
N PRO A 80 -7.46 -5.76 -6.81
CA PRO A 80 -7.16 -5.91 -8.24
C PRO A 80 -6.02 -5.04 -8.75
N PHE A 81 -5.26 -4.41 -7.87
CA PHE A 81 -4.16 -3.56 -8.29
C PHE A 81 -3.00 -4.42 -8.81
N GLU A 82 -2.38 -3.95 -9.88
CA GLU A 82 -1.26 -4.63 -10.52
C GLU A 82 0.01 -3.81 -10.51
N GLN A 83 -0.13 -2.48 -10.34
CA GLN A 83 1.02 -1.58 -10.41
C GLN A 83 0.88 -0.45 -9.42
N LEU A 84 2.02 0.08 -8.99
CA LEU A 84 2.04 1.27 -8.15
C LEU A 84 3.01 2.30 -8.73
N ARG A 85 2.76 3.56 -8.43
CA ARG A 85 3.65 4.66 -8.78
C ARG A 85 3.73 5.64 -7.62
N TRP A 86 4.94 6.11 -7.35
CA TRP A 86 5.13 7.17 -6.36
C TRP A 86 4.84 8.52 -6.98
N ILE A 87 4.16 9.39 -6.23
CA ILE A 87 3.92 10.77 -6.63
C ILE A 87 5.17 11.56 -6.23
N GLN A 88 5.86 12.13 -7.22
CA GLN A 88 7.10 12.86 -7.00
C GLN A 88 6.88 14.32 -6.64
N ASN A 89 5.69 14.85 -6.88
CA ASN A 89 5.35 16.22 -6.56
C ASN A 89 5.43 16.47 -5.05
N ASP A 90 5.89 17.66 -4.68
CA ASP A 90 5.84 18.10 -3.29
C ASP A 90 4.37 18.12 -2.84
N PRO A 91 4.03 17.49 -1.70
CA PRO A 91 2.65 17.43 -1.21
C PRO A 91 1.98 18.80 -1.05
N ASP A 92 2.76 19.86 -0.86
CA ASP A 92 2.23 21.21 -0.71
C ASP A 92 1.86 21.88 -2.02
N THR A 93 2.18 21.25 -3.16
CA THR A 93 1.99 21.86 -4.48
C THR A 93 0.74 21.39 -5.21
N TYR A 94 0.00 20.42 -4.64
CA TYR A 94 -1.21 19.92 -5.27
C TYR A 94 -2.19 19.42 -4.19
N VAL A 95 -3.45 19.23 -4.59
CA VAL A 95 -4.47 18.66 -3.72
C VAL A 95 -4.84 17.29 -4.29
N LEU A 96 -4.63 16.25 -3.48
CA LEU A 96 -4.80 14.87 -3.93
C LEU A 96 -6.20 14.60 -4.51
N ARG A 97 -7.25 15.08 -3.84
CA ARG A 97 -8.64 14.86 -4.29
C ARG A 97 -8.98 15.58 -5.60
N ASP A 98 -8.15 16.53 -6.02
CA ASP A 98 -8.38 17.29 -7.26
C ASP A 98 -7.71 16.62 -8.47
N LEU A 99 -6.96 15.54 -8.26
CA LEU A 99 -6.39 14.79 -9.35
C LEU A 99 -7.49 14.07 -10.13
N ASP A 100 -7.34 14.06 -11.46
CA ASP A 100 -8.26 13.35 -12.34
C ASP A 100 -7.77 11.92 -12.52
N LEU A 101 -8.36 11.01 -11.77
CA LEU A 101 -7.97 9.60 -11.76
C LEU A 101 -9.17 8.73 -12.15
N THR A 102 -8.89 7.53 -12.67
CA THR A 102 -9.97 6.56 -12.87
C THR A 102 -10.54 6.14 -11.52
N SER A 103 -11.79 5.71 -11.51
CA SER A 103 -12.49 5.38 -10.25
C SER A 103 -11.87 4.20 -9.50
N ASP A 104 -11.11 3.35 -10.21
CA ASP A 104 -10.46 2.18 -9.62
C ASP A 104 -8.99 2.44 -9.22
N THR A 105 -8.52 3.69 -9.35
CA THR A 105 -7.20 4.09 -8.88
C THR A 105 -7.31 4.51 -7.42
N LYS A 106 -6.40 4.01 -6.58
CA LYS A 106 -6.43 4.30 -5.15
C LYS A 106 -5.18 5.06 -4.71
N ALA A 107 -5.38 6.14 -3.98
CA ALA A 107 -4.27 6.89 -3.40
C ALA A 107 -3.98 6.35 -2.01
N VAL A 108 -2.71 6.08 -1.75
CA VAL A 108 -2.24 5.57 -0.45
C VAL A 108 -0.94 6.28 -0.07
N GLU A 109 -0.50 6.06 1.16
CA GLU A 109 0.83 6.49 1.59
C GLU A 109 1.58 5.29 2.16
N ASP A 110 2.91 5.32 2.04
CA ASP A 110 3.74 4.31 2.66
C ASP A 110 4.01 4.67 4.12
N MET A 111 4.82 3.87 4.80
CA MET A 111 5.10 4.09 6.23
C MET A 111 5.99 5.30 6.48
N LYS A 112 6.59 5.86 5.44
CA LYS A 112 7.39 7.10 5.54
C LYS A 112 6.55 8.35 5.25
N GLY A 113 5.27 8.16 4.88
CA GLY A 113 4.39 9.26 4.53
C GLY A 113 4.46 9.70 3.07
N SER A 114 5.20 8.98 2.24
CA SER A 114 5.24 9.26 0.80
C SER A 114 3.94 8.80 0.16
N ARG A 115 3.43 9.57 -0.79
CA ARG A 115 2.18 9.27 -1.46
C ARG A 115 2.40 8.42 -2.71
N LEU A 116 1.51 7.47 -2.91
CA LEU A 116 1.52 6.57 -4.06
C LEU A 116 0.13 6.43 -4.63
N LEU A 117 0.08 6.02 -5.89
CA LEU A 117 -1.17 5.61 -6.54
C LEU A 117 -1.07 4.13 -6.88
N LEU A 118 -2.14 3.41 -6.58
CA LEU A 118 -2.29 2.00 -6.95
C LEU A 118 -3.21 1.92 -8.14
N PHE A 119 -2.76 1.23 -9.20
CA PHE A 119 -3.46 1.17 -10.48
C PHE A 119 -3.81 -0.28 -10.83
N THR A 120 -4.95 -0.45 -11.46
CA THR A 120 -5.42 -1.75 -11.92
C THR A 120 -4.89 -2.13 -13.31
N SER A 121 -4.37 -1.15 -14.05
CA SER A 121 -3.92 -1.37 -15.44
C SER A 121 -2.99 -0.27 -15.91
N ASP A 122 -2.27 -0.54 -16.99
CA ASP A 122 -1.46 0.48 -17.66
C ASP A 122 -2.31 1.62 -18.20
N TRP A 123 -3.53 1.31 -18.63
CA TRP A 123 -4.46 2.33 -19.12
C TRP A 123 -4.76 3.37 -18.03
N ALA A 124 -4.97 2.91 -16.80
CA ALA A 124 -5.24 3.80 -15.67
C ALA A 124 -4.03 4.71 -15.37
N ILE A 125 -2.83 4.19 -15.55
CA ILE A 125 -1.60 5.00 -15.38
C ILE A 125 -1.55 6.08 -16.45
N ARG A 126 -1.77 5.70 -17.73
CA ARG A 126 -1.77 6.67 -18.81
C ARG A 126 -2.85 7.73 -18.65
N TRP A 127 -4.03 7.34 -18.13
CA TRP A 127 -5.08 8.30 -17.82
C TRP A 127 -4.58 9.34 -16.83
N ALA A 128 -3.97 8.88 -15.72
CA ALA A 128 -3.44 9.78 -14.70
C ALA A 128 -2.40 10.75 -15.29
N GLU A 129 -1.50 10.23 -16.11
CA GLU A 129 -0.43 11.03 -16.71
C GLU A 129 -0.94 12.04 -17.72
N THR A 130 -1.98 11.70 -18.49
CA THR A 130 -2.49 12.58 -19.53
C THR A 130 -3.52 13.59 -19.03
N HIS A 131 -4.18 13.32 -17.92
CA HIS A 131 -5.24 14.19 -17.39
C HIS A 131 -4.80 15.05 -16.20
N ASN A 132 -3.53 14.98 -15.81
CA ASN A 132 -2.97 15.78 -14.72
C ASN A 132 -1.63 16.35 -15.18
N GLU A 133 -1.68 17.54 -15.74
CA GLU A 133 -0.56 18.13 -16.46
C GLU A 133 0.74 18.20 -15.66
N THR A 134 0.65 18.50 -14.37
CA THR A 134 1.84 18.68 -13.54
C THR A 134 2.23 17.44 -12.74
N LEU A 135 1.41 16.39 -12.78
CA LEU A 135 1.65 15.19 -11.99
C LEU A 135 2.89 14.43 -12.51
N LYS A 136 3.78 14.12 -11.57
CA LYS A 136 5.00 13.37 -11.86
C LYS A 136 4.98 12.06 -11.10
N LEU A 137 4.97 10.95 -11.84
CA LEU A 137 4.93 9.61 -11.27
C LEU A 137 6.25 8.90 -11.51
N SER A 138 6.66 8.06 -10.55
CA SER A 138 7.88 7.27 -10.65
C SER A 138 7.60 5.84 -10.24
N GLU A 139 8.29 4.90 -10.89
CA GLU A 139 8.26 3.49 -10.50
C GLU A 139 9.04 3.23 -9.23
N PHE A 140 9.86 4.18 -8.82
CA PHE A 140 10.76 4.02 -7.68
C PHE A 140 10.40 4.99 -6.57
N GLY A 141 10.54 4.51 -5.35
CA GLY A 141 10.32 5.35 -4.18
C GLY A 141 11.37 6.42 -4.03
N ASN A 142 11.06 7.41 -3.21
CA ASN A 142 12.02 8.44 -2.83
C ASN A 142 13.05 7.81 -1.89
N ILE A 143 14.30 8.05 -2.23
CA ILE A 143 15.43 7.54 -1.44
C ILE A 143 15.86 8.62 -0.46
#